data_edde95c6e60e292f6a6f3762296d0de2
#
_entry.id   edde95c6e60e292f6a6f3762296d0de2
#
_cell.length_a   1.000
_cell.length_b   1.000
_cell.length_c   1.000
_cell.angle_alpha   90.00
_cell.angle_beta   90.00
_cell.angle_gamma   90.00
#
_symmetry.space_group_name_H-M   'P 1'
#
loop_
_entity.id
_entity.type
_entity.pdbx_description
1 polymer ?
#
loop_
_entity_poly.entity_id
_entity_poly.type
_entity_poly.pdbx_seq_one_letter_code
_entity_poly.pdbx_strand_id
1 'polypeptide(L)'
;MITKISSLTFSGIEITDVDVQVQITPGVPNFIIVGLADKTIGESKERVRAAMSSIGLALPAKRIVVNLAPADLVKEGSHFDLAIAVAILSAMRVLPREEMVDYLVFGELSLDGSIIPVNGALPAAMGASARDKGIICSKNNGSEAAWSGNERIIAAANLLELINHFSGSQVIARPEVAINPAPVTYPDLKDIKGQKVAKRALEIAAAGGHNMLMYGPPGTGKSMLASRLPGILPKLSPNEILEVSMIASISGNISEGCLTNERPFRAPHHNCSTPAMVGGGMGRKVKPGEISLAHNGVLFLDELPEFPSGVIEALRQPMETKEILVSRSGNQVKYPANFQLIAAMNPCKCGYLGDATKECSRAPACGSTYTSKISGPILDRFDLHVEVGAEDFYDFHFTSGPDSESSAEIAERVIAARKLQFERYEGYNIRVNNNLDGQLLVEYAMPVDDGRDMLNEAAQKFKLSMRGYNRVLRVARTIADLAGSANVRRHHVAESLSYRKLSFGVMGMG
;
A
#
# COMPACT_ATOMS: atom_id res chain seq x y z
N MET A 1 -45.19 7.12 -3.75
CA MET A 1 -44.45 5.92 -4.16
C MET A 1 -42.99 6.23 -3.92
N ILE A 2 -42.21 5.33 -3.30
CA ILE A 2 -40.78 5.52 -3.00
C ILE A 2 -39.98 4.84 -4.11
N THR A 3 -38.96 5.53 -4.64
CA THR A 3 -37.96 4.97 -5.55
C THR A 3 -36.69 4.75 -4.77
N LYS A 4 -36.06 3.62 -4.94
CA LYS A 4 -34.82 3.20 -4.27
C LYS A 4 -33.73 2.92 -5.28
N ILE A 5 -32.56 3.51 -5.09
CA ILE A 5 -31.33 3.28 -5.88
C ILE A 5 -30.22 2.87 -4.94
N SER A 6 -29.44 1.87 -5.34
CA SER A 6 -28.29 1.43 -4.58
C SER A 6 -27.08 2.32 -4.84
N SER A 7 -26.39 2.72 -3.79
CA SER A 7 -25.08 3.36 -3.81
C SER A 7 -24.23 2.76 -2.70
N LEU A 8 -23.06 3.32 -2.43
CA LEU A 8 -22.16 2.83 -1.39
C LEU A 8 -21.38 3.96 -0.72
N THR A 9 -20.79 3.65 0.42
CA THR A 9 -19.76 4.45 1.07
C THR A 9 -18.58 3.56 1.47
N PHE A 10 -17.42 4.17 1.72
CA PHE A 10 -16.20 3.47 2.08
C PHE A 10 -15.88 3.62 3.57
N SER A 11 -15.45 2.52 4.19
CA SER A 11 -14.75 2.51 5.47
C SER A 11 -13.38 1.85 5.25
N GLY A 12 -12.37 2.65 4.95
CA GLY A 12 -11.10 2.14 4.43
C GLY A 12 -11.26 1.56 3.03
N ILE A 13 -10.92 0.28 2.87
CA ILE A 13 -11.17 -0.47 1.63
C ILE A 13 -12.50 -1.23 1.66
N GLU A 14 -13.16 -1.29 2.82
CA GLU A 14 -14.45 -1.97 2.97
C GLU A 14 -15.59 -1.10 2.45
N ILE A 15 -16.58 -1.77 1.88
CA ILE A 15 -17.73 -1.15 1.23
C ILE A 15 -18.97 -1.38 2.08
N THR A 16 -19.70 -0.30 2.35
CA THR A 16 -20.98 -0.34 3.03
C THR A 16 -22.07 0.18 2.11
N ASP A 17 -23.17 -0.53 2.04
CA ASP A 17 -24.30 -0.17 1.20
C ASP A 17 -25.02 1.07 1.71
N VAL A 18 -25.43 1.92 0.78
CA VAL A 18 -26.26 3.08 1.01
C VAL A 18 -27.43 3.06 0.03
N ASP A 19 -28.64 3.09 0.57
CA ASP A 19 -29.84 3.21 -0.22
C ASP A 19 -30.23 4.68 -0.38
N VAL A 20 -30.31 5.14 -1.61
CA VAL A 20 -30.82 6.47 -1.96
C VAL A 20 -32.33 6.33 -2.25
N GLN A 21 -33.16 6.78 -1.30
CA GLN A 21 -34.61 6.67 -1.38
C GLN A 21 -35.20 8.02 -1.70
N VAL A 22 -35.98 8.10 -2.76
CA VAL A 22 -36.65 9.36 -3.20
C VAL A 22 -38.16 9.24 -3.12
N GLN A 23 -38.79 10.23 -2.52
CA GLN A 23 -40.22 10.41 -2.49
C GLN A 23 -40.58 11.79 -3.03
N ILE A 24 -41.51 11.82 -4.02
CA ILE A 24 -42.09 13.05 -4.58
C ILE A 24 -43.55 13.09 -4.16
N THR A 25 -43.92 14.12 -3.39
CA THR A 25 -45.28 14.31 -2.85
C THR A 25 -45.83 15.68 -3.22
N PRO A 26 -47.19 15.83 -3.35
CA PRO A 26 -47.78 17.13 -3.48
C PRO A 26 -47.44 18.02 -2.27
N GLY A 27 -47.31 19.32 -2.48
CA GLY A 27 -47.01 20.30 -1.43
C GLY A 27 -46.13 21.44 -1.96
N VAL A 28 -45.74 22.33 -1.04
CA VAL A 28 -44.85 23.45 -1.38
C VAL A 28 -43.52 22.90 -1.96
N PRO A 29 -43.12 23.40 -3.14
CA PRO A 29 -41.88 22.97 -3.78
C PRO A 29 -40.67 23.08 -2.83
N ASN A 30 -40.06 21.95 -2.48
CA ASN A 30 -38.89 21.90 -1.62
C ASN A 30 -38.06 20.67 -1.94
N PHE A 31 -36.75 20.78 -1.86
CA PHE A 31 -35.81 19.67 -2.05
C PHE A 31 -34.98 19.48 -0.78
N ILE A 32 -35.21 18.37 -0.09
CA ILE A 32 -34.61 18.04 1.21
C ILE A 32 -33.83 16.74 1.09
N ILE A 33 -32.59 16.72 1.62
CA ILE A 33 -31.79 15.52 1.79
C ILE A 33 -31.66 15.23 3.29
N VAL A 34 -31.92 13.99 3.70
CA VAL A 34 -31.86 13.52 5.09
C VAL A 34 -31.03 12.23 5.17
N GLY A 35 -30.56 11.83 6.36
CA GLY A 35 -29.80 10.59 6.59
C GLY A 35 -28.33 10.81 6.93
N LEU A 36 -28.03 11.70 7.92
CA LEU A 36 -26.66 12.03 8.36
C LEU A 36 -25.71 12.42 7.22
N ALA A 37 -26.22 13.20 6.27
CA ALA A 37 -25.45 13.77 5.17
C ALA A 37 -24.47 14.84 5.68
N ASP A 38 -23.24 14.82 5.20
CA ASP A 38 -22.27 15.89 5.44
C ASP A 38 -22.64 17.19 4.68
N LYS A 39 -21.84 18.24 4.88
CA LYS A 39 -22.05 19.53 4.18
C LYS A 39 -21.97 19.35 2.66
N THR A 40 -21.06 18.50 2.16
CA THR A 40 -20.87 18.25 0.72
C THR A 40 -22.11 17.65 0.08
N ILE A 41 -22.77 16.69 0.77
CA ILE A 41 -24.03 16.10 0.33
C ILE A 41 -25.17 17.12 0.47
N GLY A 42 -25.12 18.00 1.47
CA GLY A 42 -26.06 19.13 1.57
C GLY A 42 -26.05 20.04 0.32
N GLU A 43 -24.90 20.20 -0.30
CA GLU A 43 -24.71 20.95 -1.55
C GLU A 43 -25.15 20.18 -2.80
N SER A 44 -25.24 18.86 -2.74
CA SER A 44 -25.67 17.98 -3.86
C SER A 44 -27.00 18.38 -4.45
N LYS A 45 -27.90 18.93 -3.62
CA LYS A 45 -29.23 19.42 -4.11
C LYS A 45 -29.11 20.50 -5.19
N GLU A 46 -28.12 21.42 -5.04
CA GLU A 46 -27.93 22.50 -6.02
C GLU A 46 -27.21 21.95 -7.27
N ARG A 47 -26.24 21.05 -7.13
CA ARG A 47 -25.59 20.40 -8.26
C ARG A 47 -26.59 19.56 -9.07
N VAL A 48 -27.39 18.73 -8.43
CA VAL A 48 -28.41 17.90 -9.08
C VAL A 48 -29.46 18.78 -9.77
N ARG A 49 -29.92 19.87 -9.13
CA ARG A 49 -30.89 20.80 -9.73
C ARG A 49 -30.33 21.45 -10.99
N ALA A 50 -29.10 21.97 -10.94
CA ALA A 50 -28.44 22.61 -12.07
C ALA A 50 -28.20 21.60 -13.20
N ALA A 51 -27.68 20.41 -12.90
CA ALA A 51 -27.40 19.34 -13.86
C ALA A 51 -28.69 18.88 -14.58
N MET A 52 -29.80 18.74 -13.88
CA MET A 52 -31.07 18.41 -14.51
C MET A 52 -31.61 19.55 -15.41
N SER A 53 -31.49 20.79 -14.93
CA SER A 53 -31.91 21.96 -15.74
C SER A 53 -31.08 22.10 -17.02
N SER A 54 -29.78 21.83 -16.96
CA SER A 54 -28.85 21.93 -18.13
C SER A 54 -29.22 20.97 -19.27
N ILE A 55 -29.80 19.81 -18.94
CA ILE A 55 -30.27 18.82 -19.94
C ILE A 55 -31.71 19.03 -20.35
N GLY A 56 -32.33 20.18 -19.97
CA GLY A 56 -33.70 20.51 -20.32
C GLY A 56 -34.78 19.86 -19.45
N LEU A 57 -34.41 19.21 -18.35
CA LEU A 57 -35.35 18.57 -17.41
C LEU A 57 -35.54 19.44 -16.16
N ALA A 58 -36.74 19.98 -15.98
CA ALA A 58 -37.08 20.70 -14.78
C ALA A 58 -37.46 19.74 -13.64
N LEU A 59 -37.01 20.01 -12.43
CA LEU A 59 -37.51 19.33 -11.24
C LEU A 59 -39.00 19.59 -11.07
N PRO A 60 -39.81 18.60 -10.68
CA PRO A 60 -41.25 18.80 -10.47
C PRO A 60 -41.49 19.84 -9.37
N ALA A 61 -42.48 20.73 -9.58
CA ALA A 61 -42.91 21.72 -8.59
C ALA A 61 -43.69 21.05 -7.43
N LYS A 62 -43.03 20.14 -6.74
CA LYS A 62 -43.54 19.30 -5.64
C LYS A 62 -42.52 19.22 -4.53
N ARG A 63 -42.89 18.64 -3.40
CA ARG A 63 -41.96 18.33 -2.31
C ARG A 63 -41.15 17.07 -2.67
N ILE A 64 -39.84 17.20 -2.79
CA ILE A 64 -38.89 16.12 -3.04
C ILE A 64 -38.12 15.86 -1.74
N VAL A 65 -38.18 14.63 -1.24
CA VAL A 65 -37.42 14.17 -0.07
C VAL A 65 -36.50 13.04 -0.52
N VAL A 66 -35.20 13.20 -0.29
CA VAL A 66 -34.19 12.18 -0.50
C VAL A 66 -33.69 11.71 0.86
N ASN A 67 -33.79 10.42 1.12
CA ASN A 67 -33.27 9.80 2.32
C ASN A 67 -32.10 8.87 1.97
N LEU A 68 -30.97 9.06 2.64
CA LEU A 68 -29.77 8.19 2.53
C LEU A 68 -29.78 7.19 3.69
N ALA A 69 -30.19 5.96 3.45
CA ALA A 69 -30.27 4.91 4.46
C ALA A 69 -29.07 3.98 4.45
N PRO A 70 -28.63 3.45 5.61
CA PRO A 70 -29.18 3.60 6.95
C PRO A 70 -28.82 4.95 7.60
N ALA A 71 -29.65 5.42 8.55
CA ALA A 71 -29.50 6.76 9.14
C ALA A 71 -28.37 6.87 10.18
N ASP A 72 -27.91 5.76 10.73
CA ASP A 72 -26.82 5.66 11.71
C ASP A 72 -25.41 5.75 11.09
N LEU A 73 -25.31 5.51 9.78
CA LEU A 73 -24.08 5.61 9.02
C LEU A 73 -23.86 7.04 8.50
N VAL A 74 -22.71 7.61 8.76
CA VAL A 74 -22.33 8.91 8.20
C VAL A 74 -21.96 8.75 6.72
N LYS A 75 -22.57 9.57 5.86
CA LYS A 75 -22.28 9.63 4.43
C LYS A 75 -21.49 10.87 4.12
N GLU A 76 -20.40 10.71 3.42
CA GLU A 76 -19.47 11.79 3.07
C GLU A 76 -19.10 11.71 1.59
N GLY A 77 -18.98 12.87 0.96
CA GLY A 77 -18.49 13.00 -0.41
C GLY A 77 -19.56 13.22 -1.46
N SER A 78 -19.10 13.70 -2.61
CA SER A 78 -19.93 14.09 -3.75
C SER A 78 -20.40 12.92 -4.65
N HIS A 79 -19.87 11.72 -4.42
CA HIS A 79 -20.18 10.54 -5.24
C HIS A 79 -21.65 10.08 -5.16
N PHE A 80 -22.45 10.63 -4.25
CA PHE A 80 -23.89 10.41 -4.17
C PHE A 80 -24.71 11.26 -5.15
N ASP A 81 -24.11 12.29 -5.76
CA ASP A 81 -24.84 13.20 -6.66
C ASP A 81 -25.53 12.46 -7.79
N LEU A 82 -24.78 11.56 -8.47
CA LEU A 82 -25.30 10.77 -9.56
C LEU A 82 -26.44 9.84 -9.08
N ALA A 83 -26.26 9.19 -7.93
CA ALA A 83 -27.28 8.30 -7.37
C ALA A 83 -28.57 9.05 -6.99
N ILE A 84 -28.44 10.27 -6.46
CA ILE A 84 -29.58 11.15 -6.16
C ILE A 84 -30.29 11.55 -7.45
N ALA A 85 -29.55 11.97 -8.49
CA ALA A 85 -30.13 12.34 -9.78
C ALA A 85 -30.85 11.15 -10.45
N VAL A 86 -30.22 9.98 -10.50
CA VAL A 86 -30.81 8.76 -11.05
C VAL A 86 -32.08 8.36 -10.28
N ALA A 87 -32.07 8.48 -8.95
CA ALA A 87 -33.24 8.20 -8.14
C ALA A 87 -34.42 9.16 -8.42
N ILE A 88 -34.13 10.46 -8.64
CA ILE A 88 -35.15 11.46 -9.01
C ILE A 88 -35.64 11.20 -10.43
N LEU A 89 -34.76 10.97 -11.42
CA LEU A 89 -35.12 10.64 -12.80
C LEU A 89 -35.99 9.37 -12.87
N SER A 90 -35.67 8.37 -12.07
CA SER A 90 -36.45 7.14 -11.96
C SER A 90 -37.81 7.39 -11.27
N ALA A 91 -37.87 8.28 -10.26
CA ALA A 91 -39.11 8.70 -9.63
C ALA A 91 -40.02 9.50 -10.61
N MET A 92 -39.44 10.26 -11.52
CA MET A 92 -40.12 10.98 -12.60
C MET A 92 -40.47 10.07 -13.79
N ARG A 93 -40.07 8.79 -13.80
CA ARG A 93 -40.24 7.82 -14.89
C ARG A 93 -39.49 8.20 -16.18
N VAL A 94 -38.43 8.98 -16.07
CA VAL A 94 -37.51 9.26 -17.17
C VAL A 94 -36.55 8.06 -17.37
N LEU A 95 -36.14 7.42 -16.25
CA LEU A 95 -35.41 6.17 -16.25
C LEU A 95 -36.27 4.98 -15.82
N PRO A 96 -36.09 3.79 -16.38
CA PRO A 96 -36.87 2.60 -16.03
C PRO A 96 -36.52 2.12 -14.62
N ARG A 97 -37.53 2.12 -13.71
CA ARG A 97 -37.31 1.79 -12.30
C ARG A 97 -36.85 0.38 -12.08
N GLU A 98 -37.38 -0.54 -12.84
CA GLU A 98 -37.13 -1.98 -12.70
C GLU A 98 -35.64 -2.32 -13.04
N GLU A 99 -35.11 -1.69 -14.06
CA GLU A 99 -33.71 -1.88 -14.47
C GLU A 99 -32.73 -1.22 -13.49
N MET A 100 -33.09 -0.07 -12.91
CA MET A 100 -32.22 0.67 -11.98
C MET A 100 -31.91 -0.09 -10.68
N VAL A 101 -32.74 -1.07 -10.29
CA VAL A 101 -32.52 -1.90 -9.10
C VAL A 101 -31.28 -2.79 -9.27
N ASP A 102 -30.96 -3.15 -10.52
CA ASP A 102 -29.86 -4.03 -10.87
C ASP A 102 -28.50 -3.30 -10.94
N TYR A 103 -28.48 -2.01 -10.66
CA TYR A 103 -27.27 -1.21 -10.71
C TYR A 103 -26.95 -0.56 -9.37
N LEU A 104 -25.65 -0.47 -9.09
CA LEU A 104 -25.07 0.42 -8.10
C LEU A 104 -24.65 1.70 -8.82
N VAL A 105 -25.02 2.85 -8.26
CA VAL A 105 -24.75 4.15 -8.89
C VAL A 105 -23.72 4.93 -8.09
N PHE A 106 -22.66 5.38 -8.77
CA PHE A 106 -21.48 5.97 -8.15
C PHE A 106 -20.85 7.05 -9.04
N GLY A 107 -20.92 8.32 -8.62
CA GLY A 107 -20.35 9.44 -9.39
C GLY A 107 -20.79 10.80 -8.87
N GLU A 108 -20.01 11.82 -9.21
CA GLU A 108 -20.29 13.22 -8.92
C GLU A 108 -20.91 13.90 -10.15
N LEU A 109 -21.70 14.96 -9.95
CA LEU A 109 -22.28 15.76 -11.02
C LEU A 109 -21.69 17.16 -11.07
N SER A 110 -21.36 17.60 -12.26
CA SER A 110 -21.11 19.01 -12.58
C SER A 110 -22.45 19.74 -12.85
N LEU A 111 -22.44 21.06 -12.80
CA LEU A 111 -23.62 21.89 -13.02
C LEU A 111 -24.17 21.81 -14.44
N ASP A 112 -23.35 21.41 -15.41
CA ASP A 112 -23.71 21.21 -16.83
C ASP A 112 -24.29 19.82 -17.12
N GLY A 113 -24.43 18.95 -16.13
CA GLY A 113 -24.92 17.58 -16.27
C GLY A 113 -23.84 16.55 -16.60
N SER A 114 -22.57 16.95 -16.70
CA SER A 114 -21.45 16.01 -16.86
C SER A 114 -21.24 15.19 -15.61
N ILE A 115 -20.85 13.90 -15.79
CA ILE A 115 -20.53 12.98 -14.70
C ILE A 115 -19.03 13.00 -14.44
N ILE A 116 -18.66 13.55 -13.28
CA ILE A 116 -17.28 13.72 -12.86
C ILE A 116 -16.74 12.43 -12.26
N PRO A 117 -15.48 12.03 -12.54
CA PRO A 117 -14.86 10.88 -11.94
C PRO A 117 -14.65 11.07 -10.44
N VAL A 118 -14.78 9.98 -9.70
CA VAL A 118 -14.62 9.93 -8.25
C VAL A 118 -13.67 8.81 -7.85
N ASN A 119 -12.97 8.97 -6.74
CA ASN A 119 -12.03 7.98 -6.23
C ASN A 119 -12.78 6.75 -5.70
N GLY A 120 -12.24 5.56 -5.95
CA GLY A 120 -12.80 4.32 -5.44
C GLY A 120 -13.68 3.56 -6.44
N ALA A 121 -13.52 3.83 -7.75
CA ALA A 121 -14.33 3.16 -8.77
C ALA A 121 -14.06 1.66 -8.85
N LEU A 122 -12.80 1.21 -8.71
CA LEU A 122 -12.47 -0.21 -8.69
C LEU A 122 -13.12 -0.96 -7.51
N PRO A 123 -12.93 -0.57 -6.24
CA PRO A 123 -13.63 -1.23 -5.14
C PRO A 123 -15.15 -1.10 -5.25
N ALA A 124 -15.70 0.03 -5.76
CA ALA A 124 -17.14 0.18 -5.98
C ALA A 124 -17.66 -0.87 -7.00
N ALA A 125 -16.95 -1.07 -8.11
CA ALA A 125 -17.32 -2.05 -9.11
C ALA A 125 -17.19 -3.50 -8.60
N MET A 126 -16.15 -3.80 -7.81
CA MET A 126 -16.01 -5.10 -7.12
C MET A 126 -17.16 -5.33 -6.14
N GLY A 127 -17.54 -4.30 -5.39
CA GLY A 127 -18.68 -4.35 -4.48
C GLY A 127 -20.02 -4.55 -5.19
N ALA A 128 -20.20 -3.95 -6.36
CA ALA A 128 -21.37 -4.20 -7.20
C ALA A 128 -21.43 -5.66 -7.67
N SER A 129 -20.30 -6.21 -8.17
CA SER A 129 -20.17 -7.63 -8.59
C SER A 129 -20.49 -8.60 -7.45
N ALA A 130 -19.99 -8.34 -6.25
CA ALA A 130 -20.25 -9.17 -5.06
C ALA A 130 -21.75 -9.21 -4.66
N ARG A 131 -22.55 -8.25 -5.17
CA ARG A 131 -24.00 -8.15 -4.94
C ARG A 131 -24.82 -8.53 -6.16
N ASP A 132 -24.19 -9.12 -7.16
CA ASP A 132 -24.78 -9.42 -8.48
C ASP A 132 -25.43 -8.20 -9.14
N LYS A 133 -24.78 -7.01 -8.99
CA LYS A 133 -25.23 -5.76 -9.60
C LYS A 133 -24.24 -5.26 -10.64
N GLY A 134 -24.78 -4.54 -11.65
CA GLY A 134 -23.97 -3.68 -12.50
C GLY A 134 -23.55 -2.40 -11.76
N ILE A 135 -22.73 -1.60 -12.42
CA ILE A 135 -22.32 -0.28 -11.90
C ILE A 135 -22.57 0.80 -12.96
N ILE A 136 -23.12 1.94 -12.52
CA ILE A 136 -23.20 3.17 -13.31
C ILE A 136 -22.20 4.15 -12.73
N CYS A 137 -21.24 4.60 -13.54
CA CYS A 137 -20.17 5.50 -13.12
C CYS A 137 -19.80 6.53 -14.20
N SER A 138 -18.87 7.44 -13.90
CA SER A 138 -18.29 8.36 -14.87
C SER A 138 -17.55 7.59 -15.99
N LYS A 139 -17.59 8.12 -17.23
CA LYS A 139 -16.83 7.62 -18.36
C LYS A 139 -15.33 7.48 -18.03
N ASN A 140 -14.78 8.43 -17.29
CA ASN A 140 -13.36 8.42 -16.91
C ASN A 140 -13.03 7.39 -15.82
N ASN A 141 -14.04 6.86 -15.09
CA ASN A 141 -13.87 5.73 -14.17
C ASN A 141 -14.09 4.37 -14.85
N GLY A 142 -14.55 4.36 -16.10
CA GLY A 142 -14.95 3.13 -16.81
C GLY A 142 -13.83 2.10 -16.90
N SER A 143 -12.64 2.49 -17.37
CA SER A 143 -11.47 1.59 -17.48
C SER A 143 -11.01 1.04 -16.13
N GLU A 144 -11.05 1.87 -15.08
CA GLU A 144 -10.77 1.44 -13.70
C GLU A 144 -11.80 0.42 -13.21
N ALA A 145 -13.09 0.69 -13.41
CA ALA A 145 -14.18 -0.20 -13.05
C ALA A 145 -14.12 -1.55 -13.81
N ALA A 146 -13.67 -1.54 -15.07
CA ALA A 146 -13.57 -2.74 -15.91
C ALA A 146 -12.63 -3.81 -15.33
N TRP A 147 -11.62 -3.43 -14.54
CA TRP A 147 -10.72 -4.36 -13.84
C TRP A 147 -11.41 -5.23 -12.80
N SER A 148 -12.62 -4.85 -12.34
CA SER A 148 -13.43 -5.67 -11.43
C SER A 148 -13.96 -6.96 -12.06
N GLY A 149 -13.89 -7.08 -13.39
CA GLY A 149 -14.51 -8.17 -14.12
C GLY A 149 -16.04 -8.06 -14.23
N ASN A 150 -16.66 -6.99 -13.72
CA ASN A 150 -18.11 -6.78 -13.85
C ASN A 150 -18.50 -6.65 -15.33
N GLU A 151 -19.48 -7.43 -15.74
CA GLU A 151 -19.95 -7.40 -17.14
C GLU A 151 -20.95 -6.28 -17.41
N ARG A 152 -21.60 -5.75 -16.38
CA ARG A 152 -22.65 -4.73 -16.46
C ARG A 152 -22.13 -3.37 -15.99
N ILE A 153 -21.20 -2.75 -16.76
CA ILE A 153 -20.64 -1.42 -16.48
C ILE A 153 -21.22 -0.42 -17.48
N ILE A 154 -21.88 0.62 -16.96
CA ILE A 154 -22.34 1.76 -17.74
C ILE A 154 -21.52 2.98 -17.35
N ALA A 155 -20.56 3.34 -18.20
CA ALA A 155 -19.65 4.46 -17.99
C ALA A 155 -20.09 5.65 -18.85
N ALA A 156 -20.92 6.53 -18.27
CA ALA A 156 -21.55 7.65 -18.97
C ALA A 156 -20.75 8.95 -18.80
N ALA A 157 -20.66 9.77 -19.83
CA ALA A 157 -20.03 11.09 -19.79
C ALA A 157 -20.94 12.12 -19.12
N ASN A 158 -22.26 12.02 -19.30
CA ASN A 158 -23.27 12.95 -18.78
C ASN A 158 -24.62 12.28 -18.57
N LEU A 159 -25.55 12.97 -17.90
CA LEU A 159 -26.90 12.47 -17.61
C LEU A 159 -27.72 12.20 -18.87
N LEU A 160 -27.54 12.99 -19.94
CA LEU A 160 -28.28 12.81 -21.19
C LEU A 160 -27.87 11.51 -21.90
N GLU A 161 -26.57 11.21 -21.95
CA GLU A 161 -26.05 9.96 -22.48
C GLU A 161 -26.59 8.75 -21.70
N LEU A 162 -26.67 8.86 -20.36
CA LEU A 162 -27.28 7.83 -19.50
C LEU A 162 -28.76 7.61 -19.82
N ILE A 163 -29.55 8.70 -19.99
CA ILE A 163 -30.95 8.61 -20.36
C ILE A 163 -31.12 7.97 -21.74
N ASN A 164 -30.31 8.38 -22.72
CA ASN A 164 -30.31 7.83 -24.05
C ASN A 164 -29.99 6.33 -24.09
N HIS A 165 -29.07 5.88 -23.22
CA HIS A 165 -28.75 4.47 -23.08
C HIS A 165 -29.98 3.64 -22.67
N PHE A 166 -30.66 4.04 -21.60
CA PHE A 166 -31.84 3.32 -21.09
C PHE A 166 -33.08 3.50 -21.93
N SER A 167 -33.16 4.54 -22.77
CA SER A 167 -34.24 4.69 -23.76
C SER A 167 -33.96 3.88 -25.04
N GLY A 168 -32.80 3.27 -25.18
CA GLY A 168 -32.39 2.53 -26.38
C GLY A 168 -32.01 3.40 -27.59
N SER A 169 -31.99 4.74 -27.42
CA SER A 169 -31.63 5.65 -28.52
C SER A 169 -30.12 5.70 -28.80
N GLN A 170 -29.29 5.49 -27.77
CA GLN A 170 -27.82 5.41 -27.90
C GLN A 170 -27.26 4.52 -26.79
N VAL A 171 -26.76 3.35 -27.17
CA VAL A 171 -26.20 2.39 -26.22
C VAL A 171 -24.73 2.73 -25.92
N ILE A 172 -24.40 2.85 -24.63
CA ILE A 172 -23.01 3.04 -24.16
C ILE A 172 -22.28 1.71 -24.28
N ALA A 173 -21.14 1.71 -24.95
CA ALA A 173 -20.29 0.53 -25.06
C ALA A 173 -19.65 0.22 -23.69
N ARG A 174 -19.45 -1.07 -23.41
CA ARG A 174 -18.71 -1.51 -22.22
C ARG A 174 -17.30 -0.92 -22.28
N PRO A 175 -16.80 -0.35 -21.16
CA PRO A 175 -15.44 0.16 -21.11
C PRO A 175 -14.44 -0.99 -21.17
N GLU A 176 -13.34 -0.76 -21.88
CA GLU A 176 -12.23 -1.70 -21.97
C GLU A 176 -11.26 -1.47 -20.81
N VAL A 177 -10.57 -2.54 -20.45
CA VAL A 177 -9.49 -2.50 -19.46
C VAL A 177 -8.32 -1.73 -20.06
N ALA A 178 -7.90 -0.64 -19.41
CA ALA A 178 -6.71 0.07 -19.83
C ALA A 178 -5.46 -0.65 -19.30
N ILE A 179 -4.64 -1.17 -20.22
CA ILE A 179 -3.36 -1.78 -19.89
C ILE A 179 -2.29 -0.72 -20.12
N ASN A 180 -1.52 -0.37 -19.09
CA ASN A 180 -0.37 0.50 -19.26
C ASN A 180 0.80 -0.32 -19.84
N PRO A 181 1.16 -0.12 -21.12
CA PRO A 181 2.20 -0.92 -21.77
C PRO A 181 3.62 -0.48 -21.38
N ALA A 182 3.79 0.66 -20.72
CA ALA A 182 5.12 1.16 -20.39
C ALA A 182 5.69 0.41 -19.17
N PRO A 183 6.73 -0.43 -19.35
CA PRO A 183 7.39 -1.07 -18.23
C PRO A 183 8.09 -0.01 -17.38
N VAL A 184 7.92 -0.10 -16.06
CA VAL A 184 8.70 0.73 -15.15
C VAL A 184 10.15 0.26 -15.22
N THR A 185 11.05 1.19 -15.58
CA THR A 185 12.48 0.90 -15.64
C THR A 185 13.12 1.28 -14.30
N TYR A 186 13.68 0.31 -13.62
CA TYR A 186 14.44 0.52 -12.38
C TYR A 186 15.93 0.68 -12.68
N PRO A 187 16.67 1.48 -11.89
CA PRO A 187 18.12 1.53 -11.97
C PRO A 187 18.74 0.16 -11.71
N ASP A 188 19.81 -0.19 -12.41
CA ASP A 188 20.46 -1.50 -12.29
C ASP A 188 21.45 -1.54 -11.11
N LEU A 189 21.52 -2.68 -10.40
CA LEU A 189 22.51 -2.93 -9.34
C LEU A 189 23.94 -2.98 -9.86
N LYS A 190 24.17 -3.33 -11.14
CA LYS A 190 25.49 -3.30 -11.76
C LYS A 190 26.13 -1.90 -11.76
N ASP A 191 25.30 -0.84 -11.73
CA ASP A 191 25.81 0.54 -11.70
C ASP A 191 26.42 0.95 -10.37
N ILE A 192 26.15 0.18 -9.30
CA ILE A 192 26.77 0.35 -7.99
C ILE A 192 28.06 -0.45 -7.99
N LYS A 193 29.18 0.25 -7.92
CA LYS A 193 30.50 -0.38 -7.83
C LYS A 193 30.75 -0.86 -6.40
N GLY A 194 31.46 -1.97 -6.25
CA GLY A 194 31.75 -2.54 -4.95
C GLY A 194 30.51 -2.97 -4.15
N GLN A 195 30.47 -2.68 -2.86
CA GLN A 195 29.36 -2.92 -1.92
C GLN A 195 28.82 -4.36 -1.94
N LYS A 196 29.69 -5.36 -2.12
CA LYS A 196 29.31 -6.78 -2.28
C LYS A 196 28.44 -7.29 -1.14
N VAL A 197 28.77 -6.93 0.12
CA VAL A 197 28.02 -7.35 1.31
C VAL A 197 26.61 -6.72 1.31
N ALA A 198 26.52 -5.44 0.95
CA ALA A 198 25.21 -4.74 0.92
C ALA A 198 24.33 -5.26 -0.24
N LYS A 199 24.89 -5.54 -1.41
CA LYS A 199 24.17 -6.16 -2.54
C LYS A 199 23.66 -7.55 -2.15
N ARG A 200 24.50 -8.38 -1.51
CA ARG A 200 24.12 -9.71 -1.03
C ARG A 200 23.01 -9.64 0.03
N ALA A 201 23.11 -8.71 0.97
CA ALA A 201 22.08 -8.49 1.96
C ALA A 201 20.75 -8.02 1.31
N LEU A 202 20.81 -7.19 0.26
CA LEU A 202 19.64 -6.74 -0.50
C LEU A 202 18.97 -7.92 -1.23
N GLU A 203 19.76 -8.84 -1.81
CA GLU A 203 19.27 -10.08 -2.42
C GLU A 203 18.56 -10.96 -1.39
N ILE A 204 19.15 -11.16 -0.20
CA ILE A 204 18.54 -11.92 0.89
C ILE A 204 17.26 -11.24 1.37
N ALA A 205 17.28 -9.91 1.51
CA ALA A 205 16.11 -9.14 1.88
C ALA A 205 14.98 -9.30 0.85
N ALA A 206 15.30 -9.24 -0.44
CA ALA A 206 14.34 -9.46 -1.52
C ALA A 206 13.78 -10.89 -1.51
N ALA A 207 14.64 -11.89 -1.36
CA ALA A 207 14.26 -13.30 -1.40
C ALA A 207 13.35 -13.71 -0.22
N GLY A 208 13.65 -13.25 1.00
CA GLY A 208 12.92 -13.64 2.20
C GLY A 208 11.85 -12.65 2.68
N GLY A 209 11.76 -11.45 2.05
CA GLY A 209 10.89 -10.37 2.54
C GLY A 209 11.40 -9.75 3.85
N HIS A 210 12.71 -9.78 4.08
CA HIS A 210 13.31 -9.32 5.34
C HIS A 210 13.43 -7.81 5.40
N ASN A 211 13.20 -7.26 6.59
CA ASN A 211 13.45 -5.85 6.89
C ASN A 211 14.95 -5.61 7.05
N MET A 212 15.46 -4.54 6.45
CA MET A 212 16.90 -4.25 6.42
C MET A 212 17.21 -2.83 6.87
N LEU A 213 18.20 -2.70 7.75
CA LEU A 213 18.77 -1.42 8.18
C LEU A 213 20.18 -1.30 7.62
N MET A 214 20.41 -0.27 6.82
CA MET A 214 21.73 0.11 6.31
C MET A 214 22.29 1.25 7.15
N TYR A 215 23.54 1.14 7.58
CA TYR A 215 24.22 2.23 8.30
C TYR A 215 25.64 2.43 7.76
N GLY A 216 26.09 3.68 7.79
CA GLY A 216 27.41 4.04 7.28
C GLY A 216 27.52 5.53 6.99
N PRO A 217 28.74 6.02 6.64
CA PRO A 217 28.98 7.42 6.36
C PRO A 217 28.08 7.99 5.24
N PRO A 218 27.87 9.31 5.19
CA PRO A 218 27.18 9.92 4.08
C PRO A 218 27.89 9.69 2.74
N GLY A 219 27.12 9.58 1.65
CA GLY A 219 27.67 9.39 0.30
C GLY A 219 28.06 7.96 -0.06
N THR A 220 27.84 6.94 0.81
CA THR A 220 28.18 5.54 0.55
C THR A 220 27.18 4.77 -0.32
N GLY A 221 26.14 5.43 -0.85
CA GLY A 221 25.19 4.81 -1.78
C GLY A 221 24.03 4.06 -1.16
N LYS A 222 23.72 4.25 0.13
CA LYS A 222 22.60 3.59 0.84
C LYS A 222 21.26 3.78 0.15
N SER A 223 20.91 5.01 -0.21
CA SER A 223 19.65 5.34 -0.90
C SER A 223 19.64 4.81 -2.34
N MET A 224 20.80 4.75 -2.99
CA MET A 224 20.96 4.13 -4.31
C MET A 224 20.70 2.62 -4.25
N LEU A 225 21.19 1.92 -3.23
CA LEU A 225 20.91 0.49 -3.01
C LEU A 225 19.40 0.26 -2.80
N ALA A 226 18.78 1.05 -1.92
CA ALA A 226 17.35 0.91 -1.63
C ALA A 226 16.47 1.11 -2.87
N SER A 227 16.77 2.11 -3.72
CA SER A 227 16.00 2.40 -4.93
C SER A 227 16.06 1.30 -5.99
N ARG A 228 16.99 0.37 -5.89
CA ARG A 228 17.14 -0.76 -6.82
C ARG A 228 16.42 -2.02 -6.36
N LEU A 229 15.97 -2.06 -5.10
CA LEU A 229 15.25 -3.21 -4.55
C LEU A 229 14.01 -3.58 -5.37
N PRO A 230 13.15 -2.64 -5.81
CA PRO A 230 11.99 -2.99 -6.63
C PRO A 230 12.34 -3.76 -7.90
N GLY A 231 13.49 -3.46 -8.52
CA GLY A 231 13.96 -4.11 -9.75
C GLY A 231 14.39 -5.58 -9.58
N ILE A 232 14.60 -6.04 -8.35
CA ILE A 232 14.94 -7.43 -8.05
C ILE A 232 13.82 -8.20 -7.34
N LEU A 233 12.70 -7.53 -7.01
CA LEU A 233 11.53 -8.17 -6.43
C LEU A 233 10.68 -8.84 -7.52
N PRO A 234 10.02 -9.97 -7.23
CA PRO A 234 9.05 -10.55 -8.13
C PRO A 234 7.86 -9.60 -8.32
N LYS A 235 7.27 -9.61 -9.50
CA LYS A 235 6.06 -8.84 -9.80
C LYS A 235 4.91 -9.23 -8.87
N LEU A 236 3.92 -8.35 -8.76
CA LEU A 236 2.73 -8.64 -7.97
C LEU A 236 1.94 -9.80 -8.58
N SER A 237 1.43 -10.68 -7.74
CA SER A 237 0.43 -11.68 -8.12
C SER A 237 -0.92 -11.01 -8.42
N PRO A 238 -1.86 -11.67 -9.13
CA PRO A 238 -3.18 -11.08 -9.42
C PRO A 238 -3.93 -10.57 -8.18
N ASN A 239 -3.88 -11.31 -7.07
CA ASN A 239 -4.50 -10.87 -5.81
C ASN A 239 -3.81 -9.65 -5.22
N GLU A 240 -2.46 -9.62 -5.24
CA GLU A 240 -1.69 -8.47 -4.76
C GLU A 240 -1.94 -7.22 -5.63
N ILE A 241 -2.10 -7.38 -6.96
CA ILE A 241 -2.47 -6.29 -7.87
C ILE A 241 -3.80 -5.66 -7.45
N LEU A 242 -4.80 -6.48 -7.16
CA LEU A 242 -6.11 -5.98 -6.72
C LEU A 242 -6.01 -5.26 -5.37
N GLU A 243 -5.33 -5.83 -4.37
CA GLU A 243 -5.14 -5.22 -3.06
C GLU A 243 -4.46 -3.84 -3.16
N VAL A 244 -3.36 -3.74 -3.91
CA VAL A 244 -2.62 -2.49 -4.13
C VAL A 244 -3.48 -1.48 -4.89
N SER A 245 -4.19 -1.94 -5.93
CA SER A 245 -5.02 -1.07 -6.77
C SER A 245 -6.26 -0.55 -6.04
N MET A 246 -6.85 -1.32 -5.13
CA MET A 246 -7.94 -0.84 -4.28
C MET A 246 -7.49 0.35 -3.39
N ILE A 247 -6.30 0.24 -2.79
CA ILE A 247 -5.73 1.34 -1.98
C ILE A 247 -5.43 2.55 -2.87
N ALA A 248 -4.84 2.33 -4.05
CA ALA A 248 -4.54 3.40 -5.00
C ALA A 248 -5.80 4.09 -5.52
N SER A 249 -6.88 3.34 -5.80
CA SER A 249 -8.18 3.83 -6.23
C SER A 249 -8.79 4.79 -5.18
N ILE A 250 -8.87 4.34 -3.93
CA ILE A 250 -9.44 5.16 -2.83
C ILE A 250 -8.60 6.42 -2.57
N SER A 251 -7.29 6.32 -2.78
CA SER A 251 -6.35 7.46 -2.61
C SER A 251 -6.41 8.46 -3.77
N GLY A 252 -6.97 8.07 -4.92
CA GLY A 252 -6.94 8.84 -6.15
C GLY A 252 -5.59 8.78 -6.87
N ASN A 253 -4.83 7.70 -6.68
CA ASN A 253 -3.50 7.50 -7.24
C ASN A 253 -3.49 6.54 -8.46
N ILE A 254 -4.65 6.18 -9.00
CA ILE A 254 -4.72 5.42 -10.26
C ILE A 254 -4.61 6.41 -11.42
N SER A 255 -3.58 6.23 -12.26
CA SER A 255 -3.40 7.02 -13.47
C SER A 255 -4.18 6.39 -14.62
N GLU A 256 -5.06 7.16 -15.26
CA GLU A 256 -5.78 6.77 -16.49
C GLU A 256 -6.53 5.43 -16.40
N GLY A 257 -6.93 5.00 -15.20
CA GLY A 257 -7.61 3.72 -15.00
C GLY A 257 -6.73 2.48 -15.17
N CYS A 258 -5.41 2.64 -15.25
CA CYS A 258 -4.47 1.53 -15.44
C CYS A 258 -4.03 0.94 -14.10
N LEU A 259 -4.05 -0.39 -14.01
CA LEU A 259 -3.42 -1.11 -12.90
C LEU A 259 -1.95 -1.41 -13.20
N THR A 260 -1.16 -1.52 -12.15
CA THR A 260 0.26 -1.87 -12.24
C THR A 260 0.52 -3.23 -11.61
N ASN A 261 1.42 -4.01 -12.22
CA ASN A 261 1.95 -5.24 -11.65
C ASN A 261 3.27 -5.03 -10.89
N GLU A 262 3.71 -3.78 -10.82
CA GLU A 262 4.94 -3.40 -10.12
C GLU A 262 4.66 -3.17 -8.63
N ARG A 263 5.65 -3.55 -7.79
CA ARG A 263 5.54 -3.35 -6.35
C ARG A 263 5.68 -1.88 -5.97
N PRO A 264 4.80 -1.33 -5.14
CA PRO A 264 4.93 0.04 -4.66
C PRO A 264 6.28 0.27 -3.97
N PHE A 265 6.94 1.38 -4.31
CA PHE A 265 8.11 1.88 -3.58
C PHE A 265 7.78 3.26 -3.03
N ARG A 266 7.70 3.36 -1.71
CA ARG A 266 7.36 4.60 -1.01
C ARG A 266 8.56 5.07 -0.21
N ALA A 267 8.99 6.30 -0.45
CA ALA A 267 10.15 6.92 0.19
C ALA A 267 9.76 8.30 0.74
N PRO A 268 8.99 8.38 1.84
CA PRO A 268 8.58 9.64 2.41
C PRO A 268 9.79 10.38 2.99
N HIS A 269 9.76 11.72 2.88
CA HIS A 269 10.77 12.56 3.47
C HIS A 269 10.72 12.51 5.01
N HIS A 270 11.85 12.64 5.69
CA HIS A 270 11.92 12.55 7.16
C HIS A 270 11.07 13.60 7.90
N ASN A 271 10.73 14.73 7.26
CA ASN A 271 9.77 15.70 7.81
C ASN A 271 8.30 15.27 7.68
N CYS A 272 8.03 14.05 7.23
CA CYS A 272 6.69 13.51 7.11
C CYS A 272 5.97 13.53 8.46
N SER A 273 4.74 14.04 8.48
CA SER A 273 3.91 14.05 9.69
C SER A 273 3.33 12.66 9.99
N THR A 274 2.98 12.39 11.25
CA THR A 274 2.32 11.12 11.63
C THR A 274 1.04 10.85 10.80
N PRO A 275 0.14 11.81 10.54
CA PRO A 275 -1.02 11.56 9.66
C PRO A 275 -0.65 11.25 8.21
N ALA A 276 0.43 11.81 7.69
CA ALA A 276 0.89 11.47 6.33
C ALA A 276 1.46 10.04 6.28
N MET A 277 2.14 9.60 7.34
CA MET A 277 2.71 8.24 7.44
C MET A 277 1.63 7.18 7.68
N VAL A 278 0.79 7.38 8.70
CA VAL A 278 -0.19 6.40 9.20
C VAL A 278 -1.48 6.44 8.39
N GLY A 279 -1.88 7.61 7.98
CA GLY A 279 -3.17 7.93 7.42
C GLY A 279 -3.91 8.95 8.27
N GLY A 280 -4.78 9.68 7.64
CA GLY A 280 -5.54 10.75 8.27
C GLY A 280 -6.37 11.50 7.25
N GLY A 281 -6.98 12.61 7.66
CA GLY A 281 -7.79 13.44 6.78
C GLY A 281 -8.35 14.64 7.53
N MET A 282 -8.97 15.55 6.79
CA MET A 282 -9.76 16.62 7.37
C MET A 282 -11.20 16.12 7.59
N GLY A 283 -11.78 16.43 8.75
CA GLY A 283 -13.10 15.93 9.12
C GLY A 283 -13.09 14.44 9.45
N ARG A 284 -14.07 13.71 8.93
CA ARG A 284 -14.24 12.26 9.13
C ARG A 284 -13.68 11.41 7.99
N LYS A 285 -13.39 12.01 6.83
CA LYS A 285 -12.82 11.28 5.69
C LYS A 285 -11.37 10.88 6.00
N VAL A 286 -11.15 9.58 6.15
CA VAL A 286 -9.85 9.00 6.41
C VAL A 286 -9.21 8.58 5.10
N LYS A 287 -8.00 9.08 4.82
CA LYS A 287 -7.18 8.65 3.69
C LYS A 287 -6.05 7.74 4.17
N PRO A 288 -5.66 6.73 3.38
CA PRO A 288 -4.50 5.91 3.69
C PRO A 288 -3.22 6.75 3.68
N GLY A 289 -2.27 6.41 4.57
CA GLY A 289 -0.95 7.02 4.62
C GLY A 289 0.09 6.22 3.84
N GLU A 290 1.36 6.68 3.91
CA GLU A 290 2.49 6.07 3.20
C GLU A 290 2.67 4.58 3.55
N ILE A 291 2.38 4.19 4.80
CA ILE A 291 2.42 2.80 5.26
C ILE A 291 1.46 1.92 4.45
N SER A 292 0.22 2.37 4.24
CA SER A 292 -0.78 1.62 3.46
C SER A 292 -0.51 1.70 1.96
N LEU A 293 0.01 2.84 1.47
CA LEU A 293 0.43 3.01 0.08
C LEU A 293 1.64 2.13 -0.29
N ALA A 294 2.42 1.68 0.71
CA ALA A 294 3.52 0.73 0.54
C ALA A 294 3.07 -0.73 0.60
N HIS A 295 1.77 -1.01 0.72
CA HIS A 295 1.23 -2.36 0.84
C HIS A 295 1.70 -3.27 -0.31
N ASN A 296 2.12 -4.50 0.02
CA ASN A 296 2.76 -5.48 -0.89
C ASN A 296 4.00 -4.95 -1.64
N GLY A 297 4.60 -3.88 -1.12
CA GLY A 297 5.78 -3.22 -1.68
C GLY A 297 6.84 -2.91 -0.64
N VAL A 298 7.55 -1.82 -0.85
CA VAL A 298 8.68 -1.37 -0.04
C VAL A 298 8.41 0.01 0.56
N LEU A 299 8.60 0.13 1.86
CA LEU A 299 8.69 1.42 2.55
C LEU A 299 10.17 1.69 2.85
N PHE A 300 10.72 2.73 2.21
CA PHE A 300 12.10 3.16 2.42
C PHE A 300 12.13 4.41 3.29
N LEU A 301 12.88 4.36 4.39
CA LEU A 301 13.07 5.48 5.31
C LEU A 301 14.55 5.87 5.30
N ASP A 302 14.87 6.94 4.60
CA ASP A 302 16.22 7.50 4.64
C ASP A 302 16.40 8.39 5.86
N GLU A 303 17.61 8.42 6.41
CA GLU A 303 17.91 9.18 7.64
C GLU A 303 16.96 8.83 8.80
N LEU A 304 16.73 7.54 9.05
CA LEU A 304 15.74 7.04 10.02
C LEU A 304 15.71 7.80 11.37
N PRO A 305 16.85 8.17 12.02
CA PRO A 305 16.81 8.91 13.30
C PRO A 305 16.36 10.37 13.17
N GLU A 306 16.18 10.91 11.97
CA GLU A 306 15.69 12.27 11.75
C GLU A 306 14.15 12.35 11.68
N PHE A 307 13.46 11.20 11.51
CA PHE A 307 12.01 11.16 11.61
C PHE A 307 11.55 11.48 13.03
N PRO A 308 10.40 12.15 13.20
CA PRO A 308 9.77 12.33 14.51
C PRO A 308 9.56 10.98 15.19
N SER A 309 9.84 10.89 16.50
CA SER A 309 9.73 9.63 17.26
C SER A 309 8.34 9.01 17.15
N GLY A 310 7.28 9.81 17.14
CA GLY A 310 5.90 9.33 16.96
C GLY A 310 5.66 8.66 15.62
N VAL A 311 6.36 9.07 14.55
CA VAL A 311 6.30 8.44 13.22
C VAL A 311 6.98 7.07 13.25
N ILE A 312 8.17 6.99 13.87
CA ILE A 312 8.92 5.73 13.99
C ILE A 312 8.13 4.71 14.83
N GLU A 313 7.60 5.13 15.98
CA GLU A 313 6.81 4.24 16.86
C GLU A 313 5.51 3.76 16.19
N ALA A 314 4.89 4.58 15.32
CA ALA A 314 3.69 4.18 14.58
C ALA A 314 3.90 3.01 13.62
N LEU A 315 5.14 2.74 13.19
CA LEU A 315 5.50 1.57 12.36
C LEU A 315 5.39 0.25 13.12
N ARG A 316 5.47 0.30 14.45
CA ARG A 316 5.60 -0.90 15.29
C ARG A 316 4.45 -1.88 15.11
N GLN A 317 3.21 -1.38 15.15
CA GLN A 317 2.03 -2.21 15.00
C GLN A 317 1.91 -2.80 13.58
N PRO A 318 1.96 -2.02 12.49
CA PRO A 318 1.79 -2.58 11.15
C PRO A 318 2.88 -3.55 10.73
N MET A 319 4.10 -3.42 11.26
CA MET A 319 5.16 -4.42 11.03
C MET A 319 4.83 -5.79 11.63
N GLU A 320 4.01 -5.86 12.68
CA GLU A 320 3.57 -7.12 13.30
C GLU A 320 2.24 -7.61 12.74
N THR A 321 1.23 -6.74 12.72
CA THR A 321 -0.14 -7.13 12.35
C THR A 321 -0.43 -7.11 10.85
N LYS A 322 0.45 -6.48 10.04
CA LYS A 322 0.27 -6.24 8.60
C LYS A 322 -0.96 -5.37 8.28
N GLU A 323 -1.44 -4.64 9.26
CA GLU A 323 -2.61 -3.77 9.18
C GLU A 323 -2.37 -2.51 10.00
N ILE A 324 -3.01 -1.43 9.61
CA ILE A 324 -2.98 -0.18 10.37
C ILE A 324 -4.40 0.28 10.67
N LEU A 325 -4.62 0.65 11.94
CA LEU A 325 -5.89 1.22 12.40
C LEU A 325 -5.75 2.73 12.51
N VAL A 326 -6.52 3.45 11.70
CA VAL A 326 -6.56 4.92 11.74
C VAL A 326 -7.83 5.35 12.46
N SER A 327 -7.67 5.95 13.64
CA SER A 327 -8.78 6.42 14.47
C SER A 327 -8.95 7.93 14.33
N ARG A 328 -10.14 8.42 13.97
CA ARG A 328 -10.47 9.84 13.85
C ARG A 328 -11.93 10.11 14.24
N SER A 329 -12.15 11.07 15.14
CA SER A 329 -13.47 11.63 15.47
C SER A 329 -14.60 10.59 15.61
N GLY A 330 -14.30 9.45 16.29
CA GLY A 330 -15.27 8.36 16.49
C GLY A 330 -15.37 7.36 15.34
N ASN A 331 -14.61 7.52 14.25
CA ASN A 331 -14.51 6.55 13.17
C ASN A 331 -13.17 5.83 13.23
N GLN A 332 -13.17 4.50 13.17
CA GLN A 332 -11.99 3.65 13.11
C GLN A 332 -11.97 2.95 11.75
N VAL A 333 -10.91 3.20 11.00
CA VAL A 333 -10.74 2.66 9.65
C VAL A 333 -9.49 1.81 9.61
N LYS A 334 -9.63 0.61 9.06
CA LYS A 334 -8.57 -0.36 8.92
C LYS A 334 -8.05 -0.38 7.49
N TYR A 335 -6.73 -0.29 7.33
CA TYR A 335 -6.08 -0.44 6.04
C TYR A 335 -5.05 -1.56 6.08
N PRO A 336 -4.87 -2.32 5.00
CA PRO A 336 -3.78 -3.28 4.88
C PRO A 336 -2.44 -2.54 4.83
N ALA A 337 -1.41 -3.14 5.44
CA ALA A 337 -0.09 -2.55 5.61
C ALA A 337 1.02 -3.62 5.61
N ASN A 338 0.96 -4.57 4.68
CA ASN A 338 2.00 -5.58 4.51
C ASN A 338 3.11 -5.03 3.61
N PHE A 339 4.11 -4.39 4.19
CA PHE A 339 5.25 -3.81 3.48
C PHE A 339 6.56 -4.40 3.97
N GLN A 340 7.59 -4.31 3.14
CA GLN A 340 8.97 -4.57 3.51
C GLN A 340 9.62 -3.25 3.91
N LEU A 341 10.17 -3.17 5.14
CA LEU A 341 10.82 -1.97 5.64
C LEU A 341 12.31 -2.00 5.30
N ILE A 342 12.76 -1.02 4.54
CA ILE A 342 14.18 -0.75 4.32
C ILE A 342 14.46 0.62 4.94
N ALA A 343 15.51 0.71 5.74
CA ALA A 343 15.90 1.98 6.34
C ALA A 343 17.40 2.24 6.16
N ALA A 344 17.75 3.51 6.10
CA ALA A 344 19.13 3.95 6.06
C ALA A 344 19.39 4.96 7.18
N MET A 345 20.59 4.94 7.73
CA MET A 345 21.02 5.93 8.73
C MET A 345 22.53 6.15 8.68
N ASN A 346 22.95 7.30 9.17
CA ASN A 346 24.35 7.58 9.43
C ASN A 346 24.76 7.05 10.82
N PRO A 347 26.05 6.81 11.09
CA PRO A 347 26.50 6.31 12.39
C PRO A 347 26.37 7.34 13.53
N CYS A 348 26.28 8.61 13.19
CA CYS A 348 26.01 9.73 14.10
C CYS A 348 25.44 10.91 13.30
N LYS A 349 25.04 11.99 13.97
CA LYS A 349 24.49 13.18 13.31
C LYS A 349 25.47 13.86 12.35
N CYS A 350 26.79 13.85 12.65
CA CYS A 350 27.82 14.37 11.73
C CYS A 350 28.15 13.39 10.60
N GLY A 351 27.83 12.11 10.76
CA GLY A 351 28.03 11.06 9.76
C GLY A 351 29.41 10.38 9.77
N TYR A 352 30.36 10.85 10.57
CA TYR A 352 31.77 10.43 10.48
C TYR A 352 32.29 9.69 11.72
N LEU A 353 31.43 9.13 12.55
CA LEU A 353 31.88 8.29 13.67
C LEU A 353 32.61 7.07 13.14
N GLY A 354 33.85 6.85 13.61
CA GLY A 354 34.79 5.81 13.15
C GLY A 354 35.79 6.30 12.10
N ASP A 355 35.68 7.53 11.59
CA ASP A 355 36.68 8.17 10.72
C ASP A 355 37.56 9.10 11.55
N ALA A 356 38.74 8.63 11.96
CA ALA A 356 39.65 9.37 12.83
C ALA A 356 40.02 10.78 12.31
N THR A 357 39.83 11.04 11.00
CA THR A 357 40.18 12.33 10.39
C THR A 357 39.02 13.31 10.38
N LYS A 358 37.76 12.84 10.52
CA LYS A 358 36.53 13.64 10.38
C LYS A 358 35.60 13.55 11.57
N GLU A 359 35.92 12.76 12.59
CA GLU A 359 35.11 12.62 13.79
C GLU A 359 34.89 13.96 14.49
N CYS A 360 33.66 14.15 14.99
CA CYS A 360 33.35 15.33 15.80
C CYS A 360 33.90 15.17 17.22
N SER A 361 34.10 16.30 17.92
CA SER A 361 34.64 16.37 19.29
C SER A 361 33.78 15.61 20.34
N ARG A 362 32.57 15.15 19.97
CA ARG A 362 31.66 14.41 20.85
C ARG A 362 31.72 12.87 20.65
N ALA A 363 32.63 12.38 19.80
CA ALA A 363 32.80 10.94 19.61
C ALA A 363 33.31 10.28 20.91
N PRO A 364 32.85 9.08 21.28
CA PRO A 364 31.82 8.24 20.63
C PRO A 364 30.38 8.54 21.08
N ALA A 365 30.17 9.46 22.05
CA ALA A 365 28.85 9.78 22.62
C ALA A 365 27.84 10.32 21.58
N CYS A 366 28.32 10.94 20.49
CA CYS A 366 27.44 11.43 19.42
C CYS A 366 26.67 10.30 18.73
N GLY A 367 27.29 9.12 18.58
CA GLY A 367 26.67 7.94 18.00
C GLY A 367 25.56 7.38 18.86
N SER A 368 25.84 7.18 20.16
CA SER A 368 24.84 6.68 21.12
C SER A 368 23.65 7.63 21.25
N THR A 369 23.87 8.95 21.32
CA THR A 369 22.81 9.96 21.36
C THR A 369 21.97 9.95 20.08
N TYR A 370 22.56 9.70 18.94
CA TYR A 370 21.86 9.67 17.64
C TYR A 370 21.01 8.40 17.51
N THR A 371 21.60 7.26 17.85
CA THR A 371 20.94 5.96 17.76
C THR A 371 19.81 5.79 18.78
N SER A 372 19.94 6.41 19.98
CA SER A 372 18.91 6.35 21.04
C SER A 372 17.56 6.97 20.64
N LYS A 373 17.50 7.74 19.53
CA LYS A 373 16.25 8.22 18.96
C LYS A 373 15.38 7.08 18.41
N ILE A 374 15.99 5.93 18.09
CA ILE A 374 15.28 4.75 17.64
C ILE A 374 15.15 3.80 18.81
N SER A 375 13.92 3.43 19.16
CA SER A 375 13.68 2.52 20.28
C SER A 375 14.22 1.10 19.97
N GLY A 376 14.68 0.41 21.02
CA GLY A 376 15.13 -0.98 20.91
C GLY A 376 14.09 -1.89 20.21
N PRO A 377 12.79 -1.81 20.57
CA PRO A 377 11.75 -2.58 19.89
C PRO A 377 11.64 -2.36 18.38
N ILE A 378 11.96 -1.18 17.86
CA ILE A 378 12.00 -0.92 16.41
C ILE A 378 13.26 -1.52 15.79
N LEU A 379 14.42 -1.33 16.41
CA LEU A 379 15.67 -1.96 15.95
C LEU A 379 15.55 -3.49 15.90
N ASP A 380 14.89 -4.04 16.90
CA ASP A 380 14.58 -5.47 16.93
C ASP A 380 13.68 -5.96 15.77
N ARG A 381 13.05 -5.11 15.00
CA ARG A 381 12.22 -5.50 13.84
C ARG A 381 12.97 -5.53 12.53
N PHE A 382 14.22 -5.10 12.51
CA PHE A 382 15.10 -5.31 11.37
C PHE A 382 15.77 -6.70 11.47
N ASP A 383 15.69 -7.46 10.40
CA ASP A 383 16.28 -8.81 10.32
C ASP A 383 17.75 -8.73 9.92
N LEU A 384 18.07 -7.78 9.04
CA LEU A 384 19.41 -7.55 8.50
C LEU A 384 19.91 -6.16 8.91
N HIS A 385 21.09 -6.12 9.54
CA HIS A 385 21.83 -4.90 9.81
C HIS A 385 23.10 -4.90 8.96
N VAL A 386 23.25 -3.93 8.09
CA VAL A 386 24.28 -3.91 7.06
C VAL A 386 25.08 -2.62 7.15
N GLU A 387 26.38 -2.76 7.34
CA GLU A 387 27.32 -1.66 7.24
C GLU A 387 27.64 -1.39 5.78
N VAL A 388 27.44 -0.15 5.35
CA VAL A 388 27.74 0.34 4.01
C VAL A 388 28.91 1.30 4.15
N GLY A 389 30.12 0.77 4.08
CA GLY A 389 31.37 1.53 4.22
C GLY A 389 31.67 2.41 3.00
N ALA A 390 32.61 3.33 3.18
CA ALA A 390 33.20 4.01 2.04
C ALA A 390 34.05 3.00 1.25
N GLU A 391 33.88 2.95 -0.05
CA GLU A 391 34.72 2.17 -0.94
C GLU A 391 36.10 2.83 -1.08
N ASP A 392 37.17 2.05 -1.11
CA ASP A 392 38.48 2.56 -1.40
C ASP A 392 38.56 3.06 -2.85
N PHE A 393 39.26 4.18 -3.05
CA PHE A 393 39.39 4.80 -4.36
C PHE A 393 40.04 3.86 -5.39
N TYR A 394 40.86 2.90 -4.92
CA TYR A 394 41.44 1.84 -5.72
C TYR A 394 40.38 0.86 -6.24
N ASP A 395 39.45 0.44 -5.41
CA ASP A 395 38.39 -0.46 -5.83
C ASP A 395 37.45 0.19 -6.86
N PHE A 396 37.27 1.51 -6.76
CA PHE A 396 36.46 2.25 -7.72
C PHE A 396 37.01 2.25 -9.15
N HIS A 397 38.34 2.26 -9.31
CA HIS A 397 38.98 2.32 -10.62
C HIS A 397 39.33 0.95 -11.20
N PHE A 398 39.58 -0.06 -10.38
CA PHE A 398 40.11 -1.36 -10.81
C PHE A 398 39.09 -2.51 -10.76
N THR A 399 37.98 -2.38 -10.07
CA THR A 399 36.91 -3.40 -10.04
C THR A 399 35.84 -3.20 -11.13
N SER A 400 36.11 -2.43 -12.17
CA SER A 400 35.33 -2.41 -13.41
C SER A 400 35.60 -3.71 -14.22
N GLY A 401 35.65 -4.86 -13.56
CA GLY A 401 35.73 -6.16 -14.18
C GLY A 401 34.35 -6.67 -14.61
N PRO A 402 34.32 -7.74 -15.42
CA PRO A 402 33.09 -8.38 -15.89
C PRO A 402 32.18 -8.98 -14.79
N ASP A 403 32.58 -8.87 -13.52
CA ASP A 403 31.94 -9.54 -12.38
C ASP A 403 30.82 -8.73 -11.68
N SER A 404 30.34 -7.63 -12.24
CA SER A 404 29.22 -6.90 -11.64
C SER A 404 27.89 -7.51 -12.11
N GLU A 405 27.29 -8.33 -11.26
CA GLU A 405 25.98 -8.95 -11.52
C GLU A 405 24.90 -7.88 -11.79
N SER A 406 24.06 -8.13 -12.78
CA SER A 406 22.93 -7.28 -13.13
C SER A 406 21.75 -7.50 -12.18
N SER A 407 20.86 -6.52 -12.10
CA SER A 407 19.59 -6.68 -11.37
C SER A 407 18.78 -7.86 -11.92
N ALA A 408 18.85 -8.17 -13.21
CA ALA A 408 18.12 -9.28 -13.83
C ALA A 408 18.62 -10.64 -13.31
N GLU A 409 19.93 -10.86 -13.25
CA GLU A 409 20.51 -12.11 -12.72
C GLU A 409 20.16 -12.33 -11.25
N ILE A 410 20.19 -11.27 -10.44
CA ILE A 410 19.79 -11.33 -9.03
C ILE A 410 18.29 -11.61 -8.92
N ALA A 411 17.45 -10.95 -9.75
CA ALA A 411 16.00 -11.16 -9.76
C ALA A 411 15.65 -12.63 -10.08
N GLU A 412 16.34 -13.28 -11.02
CA GLU A 412 16.11 -14.69 -11.33
C GLU A 412 16.35 -15.60 -10.10
N ARG A 413 17.42 -15.37 -9.34
CA ARG A 413 17.70 -16.12 -8.11
C ARG A 413 16.66 -15.85 -7.02
N VAL A 414 16.23 -14.58 -6.89
CA VAL A 414 15.18 -14.18 -5.95
C VAL A 414 13.85 -14.84 -6.31
N ILE A 415 13.48 -14.86 -7.59
CA ILE A 415 12.24 -15.51 -8.08
C ILE A 415 12.29 -17.02 -7.81
N ALA A 416 13.44 -17.68 -8.09
CA ALA A 416 13.62 -19.10 -7.81
C ALA A 416 13.47 -19.42 -6.30
N ALA A 417 14.09 -18.64 -5.43
CA ALA A 417 13.96 -18.79 -3.98
C ALA A 417 12.52 -18.56 -3.50
N ARG A 418 11.83 -17.56 -4.05
CA ARG A 418 10.41 -17.29 -3.74
C ARG A 418 9.48 -18.39 -4.20
N LYS A 419 9.78 -19.04 -5.34
CA LYS A 419 9.01 -20.19 -5.83
C LYS A 419 9.13 -21.36 -4.85
N LEU A 420 10.33 -21.68 -4.35
CA LEU A 420 10.53 -22.71 -3.33
C LEU A 420 9.75 -22.41 -2.05
N GLN A 421 9.68 -21.14 -1.63
CA GLN A 421 8.88 -20.73 -0.47
C GLN A 421 7.39 -20.90 -0.73
N PHE A 422 6.92 -20.51 -1.90
CA PHE A 422 5.50 -20.66 -2.28
C PHE A 422 5.07 -22.14 -2.27
N GLU A 423 5.87 -23.01 -2.87
CA GLU A 423 5.61 -24.47 -2.89
C GLU A 423 5.66 -25.08 -1.46
N ARG A 424 6.63 -24.65 -0.64
CA ARG A 424 6.80 -25.12 0.74
C ARG A 424 5.64 -24.75 1.65
N TYR A 425 5.07 -23.56 1.47
CA TYR A 425 4.04 -23.00 2.34
C TYR A 425 2.64 -23.10 1.73
N GLU A 426 2.47 -23.93 0.71
CA GLU A 426 1.16 -24.20 0.12
C GLU A 426 0.19 -24.73 1.21
N GLY A 427 -0.99 -24.14 1.28
CA GLY A 427 -1.98 -24.44 2.33
C GLY A 427 -1.81 -23.65 3.65
N TYR A 428 -0.73 -22.90 3.81
CA TYR A 428 -0.53 -21.98 4.94
C TYR A 428 -0.70 -20.52 4.50
N ASN A 429 -1.12 -19.66 5.43
CA ASN A 429 -1.21 -18.21 5.15
C ASN A 429 0.18 -17.53 5.29
N ILE A 430 1.20 -18.13 4.67
CA ILE A 430 2.59 -17.67 4.68
C ILE A 430 3.08 -17.60 3.24
N ARG A 431 3.68 -16.48 2.87
CA ARG A 431 4.21 -16.27 1.51
C ARG A 431 5.74 -16.23 1.45
N VAL A 432 6.39 -15.85 2.55
CA VAL A 432 7.84 -15.62 2.61
C VAL A 432 8.41 -16.07 3.95
N ASN A 433 9.70 -16.36 3.97
CA ASN A 433 10.40 -16.85 5.17
C ASN A 433 10.32 -15.87 6.35
N ASN A 434 10.25 -14.57 6.11
CA ASN A 434 10.11 -13.57 7.19
C ASN A 434 8.82 -13.74 8.00
N ASN A 435 7.80 -14.37 7.43
CA ASN A 435 6.52 -14.62 8.09
C ASN A 435 6.47 -15.97 8.83
N LEU A 436 7.55 -16.78 8.79
CA LEU A 436 7.61 -18.04 9.55
C LEU A 436 7.58 -17.77 11.04
N ASP A 437 6.76 -18.53 11.77
CA ASP A 437 6.72 -18.48 13.23
C ASP A 437 6.27 -19.83 13.83
N GLY A 438 6.44 -19.93 15.17
CA GLY A 438 5.99 -21.08 15.92
C GLY A 438 6.54 -22.42 15.41
N GLN A 439 5.65 -23.41 15.25
CA GLN A 439 6.02 -24.76 14.85
C GLN A 439 6.61 -24.81 13.43
N LEU A 440 6.09 -24.05 12.49
CA LEU A 440 6.58 -23.99 11.11
C LEU A 440 8.00 -23.44 11.02
N LEU A 441 8.37 -22.49 11.89
CA LEU A 441 9.75 -22.00 11.96
C LEU A 441 10.71 -23.12 12.40
N VAL A 442 10.31 -23.93 13.38
CA VAL A 442 11.11 -25.07 13.84
C VAL A 442 11.21 -26.14 12.76
N GLU A 443 10.12 -26.44 12.08
CA GLU A 443 10.05 -27.48 11.05
C GLU A 443 10.92 -27.14 9.83
N TYR A 444 10.84 -25.92 9.32
CA TYR A 444 11.47 -25.56 8.05
C TYR A 444 12.80 -24.81 8.16
N ALA A 445 13.07 -24.16 9.29
CA ALA A 445 14.24 -23.30 9.44
C ALA A 445 15.24 -23.78 10.49
N MET A 446 14.98 -24.84 11.25
CA MET A 446 15.93 -25.37 12.23
C MET A 446 17.15 -25.94 11.49
N PRO A 447 18.37 -25.51 11.84
CA PRO A 447 19.59 -26.03 11.23
C PRO A 447 19.82 -27.50 11.59
N VAL A 448 20.49 -28.22 10.68
CA VAL A 448 20.94 -29.61 10.93
C VAL A 448 22.33 -29.59 11.59
N ASP A 449 22.58 -30.62 12.42
CA ASP A 449 23.89 -30.95 13.01
C ASP A 449 24.67 -29.74 13.59
N ASP A 450 25.90 -29.52 13.09
CA ASP A 450 26.84 -28.50 13.53
C ASP A 450 26.31 -27.04 13.35
N GLY A 451 25.31 -26.84 12.52
CA GLY A 451 24.62 -25.56 12.37
C GLY A 451 23.81 -25.19 13.61
N ARG A 452 23.18 -26.20 14.26
CA ARG A 452 22.44 -26.00 15.52
C ARG A 452 23.38 -25.63 16.66
N ASP A 453 24.51 -26.32 16.76
CA ASP A 453 25.50 -26.07 17.81
C ASP A 453 26.05 -24.64 17.68
N MET A 454 26.43 -24.24 16.46
CA MET A 454 26.88 -22.87 16.17
C MET A 454 25.82 -21.82 16.57
N LEU A 455 24.55 -22.05 16.24
CA LEU A 455 23.46 -21.12 16.58
C LEU A 455 23.28 -21.00 18.09
N ASN A 456 23.35 -22.11 18.83
CA ASN A 456 23.25 -22.15 20.29
C ASN A 456 24.41 -21.43 20.95
N GLU A 457 25.64 -21.68 20.51
CA GLU A 457 26.84 -20.96 21.00
C GLU A 457 26.72 -19.44 20.73
N ALA A 458 26.30 -19.07 19.52
CA ALA A 458 26.07 -17.67 19.15
C ALA A 458 24.96 -17.03 20.01
N ALA A 459 23.88 -17.74 20.29
CA ALA A 459 22.78 -17.27 21.11
C ALA A 459 23.25 -16.96 22.55
N GLN A 460 24.10 -17.83 23.13
CA GLN A 460 24.70 -17.60 24.44
C GLN A 460 25.71 -16.45 24.44
N LYS A 461 26.64 -16.46 23.47
CA LYS A 461 27.72 -15.46 23.38
C LYS A 461 27.19 -14.04 23.13
N PHE A 462 26.20 -13.89 22.26
CA PHE A 462 25.60 -12.58 21.90
C PHE A 462 24.35 -12.26 22.73
N LYS A 463 23.96 -13.11 23.69
CA LYS A 463 22.76 -12.95 24.52
C LYS A 463 21.51 -12.66 23.68
N LEU A 464 21.31 -13.45 22.61
CA LEU A 464 20.19 -13.22 21.71
C LEU A 464 18.86 -13.42 22.43
N SER A 465 17.94 -12.48 22.25
CA SER A 465 16.54 -12.68 22.65
C SER A 465 15.91 -13.78 21.79
N MET A 466 14.79 -14.39 22.22
CA MET A 466 14.04 -15.36 21.40
C MET A 466 13.64 -14.77 20.05
N ARG A 467 13.30 -13.49 20.01
CA ARG A 467 13.02 -12.79 18.73
C ARG A 467 14.26 -12.71 17.85
N GLY A 468 15.41 -12.40 18.44
CA GLY A 468 16.70 -12.40 17.71
C GLY A 468 17.07 -13.77 17.16
N TYR A 469 16.89 -14.82 17.96
CA TYR A 469 17.10 -16.20 17.57
C TYR A 469 16.22 -16.60 16.37
N ASN A 470 14.91 -16.36 16.45
CA ASN A 470 13.97 -16.67 15.38
C ASN A 470 14.30 -15.95 14.07
N ARG A 471 14.83 -14.71 14.14
CA ARG A 471 15.24 -13.98 12.93
C ARG A 471 16.46 -14.59 12.28
N VAL A 472 17.47 -14.99 13.06
CA VAL A 472 18.62 -15.71 12.51
C VAL A 472 18.14 -16.95 11.75
N LEU A 473 17.18 -17.70 12.29
CA LEU A 473 16.59 -18.86 11.61
C LEU A 473 15.92 -18.49 10.29
N ARG A 474 15.06 -17.44 10.28
CA ARG A 474 14.37 -16.98 9.07
C ARG A 474 15.33 -16.54 7.97
N VAL A 475 16.36 -15.79 8.33
CA VAL A 475 17.41 -15.34 7.40
C VAL A 475 18.23 -16.53 6.92
N ALA A 476 18.66 -17.43 7.80
CA ALA A 476 19.41 -18.63 7.44
C ALA A 476 18.63 -19.55 6.49
N ARG A 477 17.29 -19.67 6.68
CA ARG A 477 16.42 -20.40 5.75
C ARG A 477 16.41 -19.73 4.37
N THR A 478 16.34 -18.41 4.32
CA THR A 478 16.36 -17.67 3.06
C THR A 478 17.71 -17.83 2.32
N ILE A 479 18.81 -17.81 3.05
CA ILE A 479 20.14 -18.04 2.47
C ILE A 479 20.22 -19.47 1.90
N ALA A 480 19.66 -20.45 2.61
CA ALA A 480 19.62 -21.83 2.14
C ALA A 480 18.72 -21.99 0.89
N ASP A 481 17.60 -21.25 0.79
CA ASP A 481 16.74 -21.24 -0.40
C ASP A 481 17.48 -20.63 -1.61
N LEU A 482 18.19 -19.53 -1.43
CA LEU A 482 19.03 -18.92 -2.46
C LEU A 482 20.17 -19.84 -2.93
N ALA A 483 20.68 -20.71 -2.03
CA ALA A 483 21.66 -21.72 -2.35
C ALA A 483 21.06 -23.03 -2.92
N GLY A 484 19.72 -23.12 -3.09
CA GLY A 484 19.05 -24.35 -3.51
C GLY A 484 19.17 -25.51 -2.51
N SER A 485 19.48 -25.22 -1.24
CA SER A 485 19.67 -26.22 -0.20
C SER A 485 18.37 -26.58 0.50
N ALA A 486 18.03 -27.88 0.54
CA ALA A 486 16.84 -28.34 1.28
C ALA A 486 16.96 -28.08 2.78
N ASN A 487 18.17 -28.22 3.35
CA ASN A 487 18.44 -28.07 4.77
C ASN A 487 19.21 -26.78 5.07
N VAL A 488 18.97 -26.19 6.23
CA VAL A 488 19.77 -25.09 6.76
C VAL A 488 21.05 -25.68 7.37
N ARG A 489 22.22 -25.31 6.83
CA ARG A 489 23.54 -25.80 7.25
C ARG A 489 24.32 -24.72 7.99
N ARG A 490 25.45 -25.11 8.60
CA ARG A 490 26.33 -24.22 9.37
C ARG A 490 26.72 -22.92 8.66
N HIS A 491 27.09 -22.97 7.38
CA HIS A 491 27.50 -21.77 6.63
C HIS A 491 26.32 -20.80 6.40
N HIS A 492 25.08 -21.30 6.26
CA HIS A 492 23.88 -20.44 6.19
C HIS A 492 23.63 -19.70 7.51
N VAL A 493 23.86 -20.39 8.64
CA VAL A 493 23.76 -19.78 9.98
C VAL A 493 24.89 -18.76 10.17
N ALA A 494 26.11 -19.08 9.76
CA ALA A 494 27.25 -18.17 9.86
C ALA A 494 27.03 -16.87 9.08
N GLU A 495 26.57 -16.97 7.84
CA GLU A 495 26.21 -15.80 7.02
C GLU A 495 25.08 -14.99 7.67
N SER A 496 24.01 -15.64 8.16
CA SER A 496 22.91 -14.98 8.85
C SER A 496 23.36 -14.21 10.10
N LEU A 497 24.25 -14.78 10.89
CA LEU A 497 24.80 -14.15 12.09
C LEU A 497 25.65 -12.91 11.77
N SER A 498 26.30 -12.86 10.60
CA SER A 498 27.09 -11.70 10.19
C SER A 498 26.24 -10.43 10.04
N TYR A 499 24.98 -10.55 9.70
CA TYR A 499 24.02 -9.44 9.58
C TYR A 499 23.38 -9.02 10.91
N ARG A 500 23.78 -9.59 12.05
CA ARG A 500 23.26 -9.21 13.38
C ARG A 500 24.17 -8.29 14.19
N LYS A 501 25.40 -8.09 13.73
CA LYS A 501 26.35 -7.19 14.42
C LYS A 501 26.03 -5.73 14.07
N LEU A 502 25.33 -5.05 14.97
CA LEU A 502 25.41 -3.58 15.03
C LEU A 502 26.79 -3.24 15.62
N SER A 503 27.76 -2.97 14.78
CA SER A 503 29.07 -2.44 15.19
C SER A 503 28.95 -0.94 15.54
N PHE A 504 27.91 -0.56 16.28
CA PHE A 504 27.96 0.73 16.96
C PHE A 504 28.97 0.59 18.08
N GLY A 505 29.99 1.44 18.14
CA GLY A 505 31.04 1.47 19.13
C GLY A 505 30.57 1.57 20.60
N VAL A 506 29.61 0.74 20.96
CA VAL A 506 29.09 0.51 22.30
C VAL A 506 29.46 -0.90 22.71
N MET A 507 30.75 -1.17 22.73
CA MET A 507 31.30 -2.09 23.71
C MET A 507 31.52 -1.30 24.99
N GLY A 508 30.53 -1.32 25.84
CA GLY A 508 30.65 -0.69 27.13
C GLY A 508 29.31 -0.51 27.81
N MET A 509 28.63 -1.59 28.11
CA MET A 509 27.85 -1.76 29.32
C MET A 509 27.76 -3.27 29.58
N GLY A 510 28.64 -3.70 30.50
CA GLY A 510 28.63 -4.99 31.14
C GLY A 510 27.39 -5.22 32.02
#